data_2205bf28ecfcbfd9d33fe07d336a006f
#
_entry.id   2205bf28ecfcbfd9d33fe07d336a006f
#
_cell.length_a   1.000
_cell.length_b   1.000
_cell.length_c   1.000
_cell.angle_alpha   90.00
_cell.angle_beta   90.00
_cell.angle_gamma   90.00
#
_symmetry.space_group_name_H-M   'P 1'
#
loop_
_entity.id
_entity.type
_entity.pdbx_description
1 polymer ?
#
loop_
_entity_poly.entity_id
_entity_poly.type
_entity_poly.pdbx_seq_one_letter_code
_entity_poly.pdbx_strand_id
1 'polypeptide(L)'
;MARRLIVLGTVVGLVLALAATALGATVTVRVEGKTQPIFGSVPVKVQAPNALVALDAASTLGEFYFGITNSSFGAYVSQIGRYPAGGAAGWVFKVNGASPPVGADQVVLKDGDEVLWYYATFGATGGPKTLSLKAAAANCYTVSAFDDAGKSAPAAGAQVQVDGRKYKTAANGRACVGRHVGLVRAYAVGAVRSNAVK
;
A
#
# COMPACT_ATOMS: atom_id res chain seq x y z
N MET A 1 21.02 54.90 -1.16
CA MET A 1 20.31 54.01 -0.23
C MET A 1 19.42 52.93 -0.91
N ALA A 2 19.02 53.07 -2.17
CA ALA A 2 18.14 52.14 -2.87
C ALA A 2 18.75 50.74 -3.20
N ARG A 3 20.06 50.64 -3.39
CA ARG A 3 20.74 49.38 -3.78
C ARG A 3 20.81 48.31 -2.68
N ARG A 4 20.77 48.70 -1.41
CA ARG A 4 20.82 47.75 -0.26
C ARG A 4 19.48 47.10 0.07
N LEU A 5 18.36 47.72 -0.28
CA LEU A 5 17.03 47.19 -0.04
C LEU A 5 16.64 46.07 -1.02
N ILE A 6 17.16 46.11 -2.28
CA ILE A 6 16.88 45.09 -3.31
C ILE A 6 17.58 43.77 -2.98
N VAL A 7 18.77 43.78 -2.37
CA VAL A 7 19.51 42.57 -1.97
C VAL A 7 18.82 41.84 -0.80
N LEU A 8 18.23 42.57 0.15
CA LEU A 8 17.50 41.97 1.27
C LEU A 8 16.20 41.27 0.82
N GLY A 9 15.50 41.85 -0.15
CA GLY A 9 14.25 41.26 -0.67
C GLY A 9 14.46 39.95 -1.41
N THR A 10 15.55 39.79 -2.15
CA THR A 10 15.90 38.55 -2.90
C THR A 10 16.33 37.41 -1.97
N VAL A 11 17.01 37.70 -0.87
CA VAL A 11 17.46 36.68 0.09
C VAL A 11 16.28 36.14 0.89
N VAL A 12 15.32 36.96 1.29
CA VAL A 12 14.10 36.51 2.00
C VAL A 12 13.20 35.67 1.09
N GLY A 13 13.08 36.00 -0.20
CA GLY A 13 12.32 35.22 -1.16
C GLY A 13 12.92 33.84 -1.45
N LEU A 14 14.24 33.70 -1.43
CA LEU A 14 14.94 32.44 -1.70
C LEU A 14 14.83 31.45 -0.50
N VAL A 15 14.83 31.97 0.73
CA VAL A 15 14.70 31.14 1.95
C VAL A 15 13.30 30.54 2.10
N LEU A 16 12.25 31.25 1.66
CA LEU A 16 10.87 30.73 1.69
C LEU A 16 10.62 29.64 0.63
N ALA A 17 11.34 29.64 -0.49
CA ALA A 17 11.20 28.60 -1.51
C ALA A 17 11.85 27.25 -1.12
N LEU A 18 12.80 27.24 -0.20
CA LEU A 18 13.49 26.04 0.28
C LEU A 18 12.74 25.32 1.42
N ALA A 19 11.76 25.94 2.05
CA ALA A 19 10.98 25.34 3.14
C ALA A 19 9.87 24.38 2.66
N ALA A 20 9.58 24.33 1.36
CA ALA A 20 8.49 23.52 0.79
C ALA A 20 8.86 22.04 0.53
N THR A 21 10.12 21.63 0.72
CA THR A 21 10.59 20.27 0.37
C THR A 21 10.69 19.30 1.54
N ALA A 22 10.29 19.73 2.76
CA ALA A 22 10.38 18.87 3.96
C ALA A 22 9.13 18.03 4.23
N LEU A 23 8.04 18.24 3.51
CA LEU A 23 6.84 17.40 3.60
C LEU A 23 6.99 16.24 2.62
N GLY A 24 7.04 15.01 3.14
CA GLY A 24 7.12 13.80 2.30
C GLY A 24 5.98 13.73 1.28
N ALA A 25 6.10 12.82 0.33
CA ALA A 25 5.07 12.61 -0.71
C ALA A 25 3.72 12.21 -0.09
N THR A 26 2.62 12.65 -0.68
CA THR A 26 1.27 12.21 -0.33
C THR A 26 0.98 10.88 -0.98
N VAL A 27 0.97 9.81 -0.18
CA VAL A 27 0.81 8.43 -0.64
C VAL A 27 -0.39 7.78 0.02
N THR A 28 -0.86 6.66 -0.55
CA THR A 28 -1.88 5.83 0.11
C THR A 28 -1.24 4.62 0.74
N VAL A 29 -1.69 4.26 1.95
CA VAL A 29 -1.16 3.10 2.69
C VAL A 29 -2.26 2.13 3.02
N ARG A 30 -1.92 0.84 2.91
CA ARG A 30 -2.74 -0.29 3.33
C ARG A 30 -1.87 -1.34 4.01
N VAL A 31 -2.36 -1.92 5.11
CA VAL A 31 -1.65 -2.96 5.87
C VAL A 31 -2.54 -4.20 6.01
N GLU A 32 -2.12 -5.30 5.40
CA GLU A 32 -2.84 -6.57 5.37
C GLU A 32 -2.18 -7.60 6.29
N GLY A 33 -2.83 -7.92 7.38
CA GLY A 33 -2.42 -9.01 8.26
C GLY A 33 -2.75 -10.39 7.66
N LYS A 34 -2.32 -11.44 8.34
CA LYS A 34 -2.50 -12.84 7.92
C LYS A 34 -3.97 -13.18 7.65
N THR A 35 -4.88 -12.82 8.55
CA THR A 35 -6.30 -13.21 8.49
C THR A 35 -7.24 -12.04 8.22
N GLN A 36 -6.83 -10.83 8.56
CA GLN A 36 -7.67 -9.62 8.44
C GLN A 36 -6.81 -8.40 8.12
N PRO A 37 -7.39 -7.33 7.58
CA PRO A 37 -6.70 -6.05 7.44
C PRO A 37 -6.35 -5.50 8.83
N ILE A 38 -5.21 -4.85 8.93
CA ILE A 38 -4.78 -4.13 10.13
C ILE A 38 -5.12 -2.65 9.97
N PHE A 39 -4.87 -2.09 8.78
CA PHE A 39 -5.10 -0.68 8.50
C PHE A 39 -5.45 -0.45 7.03
N GLY A 40 -6.26 0.59 6.75
CA GLY A 40 -6.48 1.08 5.40
C GLY A 40 -7.15 0.07 4.47
N SER A 41 -8.18 -0.67 4.92
CA SER A 41 -8.98 -1.51 4.01
C SER A 41 -9.42 -0.73 2.78
N VAL A 42 -9.97 0.46 2.96
CA VAL A 42 -9.97 1.54 1.97
C VAL A 42 -8.66 2.28 2.16
N PRO A 43 -7.80 2.40 1.14
CA PRO A 43 -6.47 3.01 1.28
C PRO A 43 -6.53 4.41 1.89
N VAL A 44 -5.68 4.67 2.89
CA VAL A 44 -5.65 5.94 3.64
C VAL A 44 -4.46 6.75 3.18
N LYS A 45 -4.66 8.05 2.97
CA LYS A 45 -3.59 8.99 2.59
C LYS A 45 -2.74 9.36 3.80
N VAL A 46 -1.42 9.32 3.62
CA VAL A 46 -0.41 9.79 4.57
C VAL A 46 0.66 10.59 3.83
N GLN A 47 1.45 11.35 4.57
CA GLN A 47 2.65 12.00 4.04
C GLN A 47 3.89 11.26 4.52
N ALA A 48 4.73 10.83 3.59
CA ALA A 48 5.95 10.09 3.90
C ALA A 48 7.01 10.21 2.80
N PRO A 49 8.31 10.35 3.16
CA PRO A 49 9.39 10.35 2.18
C PRO A 49 9.76 8.94 1.69
N ASN A 50 9.47 7.88 2.48
CA ASN A 50 9.79 6.50 2.14
C ASN A 50 8.74 5.53 2.69
N ALA A 51 8.82 4.26 2.29
CA ALA A 51 7.81 3.26 2.63
C ALA A 51 7.80 2.89 4.13
N LEU A 52 8.92 3.03 4.84
CA LEU A 52 8.98 2.78 6.28
C LEU A 52 8.29 3.91 7.07
N VAL A 53 8.54 5.17 6.73
CA VAL A 53 7.84 6.32 7.33
C VAL A 53 6.35 6.30 6.99
N ALA A 54 5.97 5.79 5.80
CA ALA A 54 4.56 5.57 5.47
C ALA A 54 3.89 4.54 6.40
N LEU A 55 4.61 3.46 6.79
CA LEU A 55 4.12 2.51 7.78
C LEU A 55 4.01 3.16 9.16
N ASP A 56 4.98 3.98 9.56
CA ASP A 56 4.97 4.69 10.85
C ASP A 56 3.78 5.65 10.96
N ALA A 57 3.55 6.46 9.92
CA ALA A 57 2.37 7.33 9.84
C ALA A 57 1.05 6.52 9.90
N ALA A 58 0.99 5.37 9.20
CA ALA A 58 -0.15 4.48 9.24
C ALA A 58 -0.34 3.86 10.64
N SER A 59 0.76 3.51 11.34
CA SER A 59 0.71 2.93 12.69
C SER A 59 0.14 3.93 13.71
N THR A 60 0.53 5.18 13.59
CA THR A 60 0.01 6.28 14.43
C THR A 60 -1.49 6.50 14.19
N LEU A 61 -1.92 6.54 12.91
CA LEU A 61 -3.33 6.76 12.56
C LEU A 61 -4.24 5.56 12.88
N GLY A 62 -3.69 4.36 12.81
CA GLY A 62 -4.43 3.11 13.02
C GLY A 62 -4.24 2.50 14.40
N GLU A 63 -3.51 3.17 15.29
CA GLU A 63 -3.23 2.73 16.68
C GLU A 63 -2.71 1.28 16.75
N PHE A 64 -1.80 0.91 15.83
CA PHE A 64 -1.13 -0.38 15.87
C PHE A 64 0.38 -0.20 15.99
N TYR A 65 1.05 -1.13 16.63
CA TYR A 65 2.51 -1.11 16.74
C TYR A 65 3.16 -1.93 15.63
N PHE A 66 4.43 -1.64 15.35
CA PHE A 66 5.30 -2.47 14.55
C PHE A 66 6.72 -2.50 15.13
N GLY A 67 7.43 -3.59 14.89
CA GLY A 67 8.81 -3.78 15.33
C GLY A 67 9.76 -3.80 14.16
N ILE A 68 10.96 -3.22 14.35
CA ILE A 68 12.04 -3.21 13.37
C ILE A 68 13.21 -4.00 13.94
N THR A 69 13.86 -4.78 13.07
CA THR A 69 15.15 -5.41 13.35
C THR A 69 16.15 -4.94 12.30
N ASN A 70 17.32 -4.48 12.73
CA ASN A 70 18.37 -4.10 11.80
C ASN A 70 19.07 -5.36 11.26
N SER A 71 19.29 -5.41 9.96
CA SER A 71 20.01 -6.46 9.26
C SER A 71 21.09 -5.88 8.36
N SER A 72 21.91 -6.73 7.76
CA SER A 72 22.90 -6.31 6.75
C SER A 72 22.25 -5.68 5.48
N PHE A 73 20.96 -5.90 5.29
CA PHE A 73 20.18 -5.35 4.16
C PHE A 73 19.37 -4.11 4.52
N GLY A 74 19.57 -3.53 5.72
CA GLY A 74 18.83 -2.37 6.22
C GLY A 74 17.76 -2.74 7.26
N ALA A 75 16.82 -1.82 7.47
CA ALA A 75 15.71 -1.97 8.39
C ALA A 75 14.71 -3.01 7.88
N TYR A 76 14.48 -4.06 8.67
CA TYR A 76 13.50 -5.11 8.40
C TYR A 76 12.34 -5.00 9.39
N VAL A 77 11.11 -4.95 8.91
CA VAL A 77 9.91 -4.96 9.74
C VAL A 77 9.66 -6.39 10.22
N SER A 78 9.98 -6.63 11.49
CA SER A 78 9.91 -7.97 12.10
C SER A 78 8.53 -8.31 12.66
N GLN A 79 7.68 -7.31 12.89
CA GLN A 79 6.33 -7.49 13.42
C GLN A 79 5.43 -6.31 13.04
N ILE A 80 4.16 -6.57 12.72
CA ILE A 80 3.10 -5.55 12.72
C ILE A 80 1.90 -6.12 13.48
N GLY A 81 1.45 -5.37 14.48
CA GLY A 81 0.42 -5.81 15.40
C GLY A 81 0.78 -7.16 16.03
N ARG A 82 -0.15 -8.09 16.04
CA ARG A 82 0.02 -9.43 16.67
C ARG A 82 0.78 -10.46 15.81
N TYR A 83 1.30 -10.09 14.64
CA TYR A 83 1.90 -11.05 13.71
C TYR A 83 3.43 -10.87 13.64
N PRO A 84 4.22 -11.59 14.43
CA PRO A 84 5.66 -11.62 14.27
C PRO A 84 6.08 -12.37 13.00
N ALA A 85 7.17 -11.94 12.38
CA ALA A 85 7.84 -12.70 11.35
C ALA A 85 8.52 -13.94 11.94
N GLY A 86 8.58 -15.03 11.18
CA GLY A 86 9.26 -16.25 11.62
C GLY A 86 9.16 -17.37 10.59
N GLY A 87 10.20 -18.24 10.52
CA GLY A 87 10.29 -19.28 9.51
C GLY A 87 10.27 -18.72 8.09
N ALA A 88 9.40 -19.27 7.24
CA ALA A 88 9.22 -18.83 5.86
C ALA A 88 8.18 -17.70 5.73
N ALA A 89 7.75 -17.06 6.83
CA ALA A 89 6.71 -16.04 6.81
C ALA A 89 7.21 -14.73 7.44
N GLY A 90 6.78 -13.61 6.88
CA GLY A 90 7.20 -12.30 7.37
C GLY A 90 6.47 -11.14 6.70
N TRP A 91 6.90 -9.94 7.07
CA TRP A 91 6.37 -8.71 6.54
C TRP A 91 7.16 -8.25 5.32
N VAL A 92 6.45 -7.96 4.28
CA VAL A 92 6.97 -7.42 3.02
C VAL A 92 6.06 -6.29 2.54
N PHE A 93 6.56 -5.52 1.58
CA PHE A 93 5.80 -4.41 1.04
C PHE A 93 5.92 -4.34 -0.48
N LYS A 94 4.96 -3.63 -1.07
CA LYS A 94 4.94 -3.25 -2.49
C LYS A 94 4.67 -1.77 -2.62
N VAL A 95 5.25 -1.17 -3.63
CA VAL A 95 4.92 0.18 -4.08
C VAL A 95 4.37 0.07 -5.50
N ASN A 96 3.17 0.58 -5.72
CA ASN A 96 2.45 0.49 -7.01
C ASN A 96 2.36 -0.95 -7.56
N GLY A 97 2.22 -1.93 -6.67
CA GLY A 97 2.09 -3.35 -7.02
C GLY A 97 3.41 -4.10 -7.19
N ALA A 98 4.57 -3.43 -7.24
CA ALA A 98 5.89 -4.05 -7.36
C ALA A 98 6.60 -4.12 -6.01
N SER A 99 7.36 -5.19 -5.77
CA SER A 99 8.27 -5.32 -4.62
C SER A 99 9.59 -4.62 -4.94
N PRO A 100 9.96 -3.54 -4.23
CA PRO A 100 11.25 -2.90 -4.45
C PRO A 100 12.42 -3.82 -4.06
N PRO A 101 13.58 -3.71 -4.74
CA PRO A 101 14.75 -4.53 -4.46
C PRO A 101 15.60 -4.01 -3.28
N VAL A 102 15.08 -3.03 -2.53
CA VAL A 102 15.77 -2.36 -1.42
C VAL A 102 14.87 -2.29 -0.20
N GLY A 103 15.44 -1.99 0.98
CA GLY A 103 14.71 -1.80 2.22
C GLY A 103 13.67 -0.69 2.16
N ALA A 104 12.66 -0.75 3.00
CA ALA A 104 11.56 0.20 3.01
C ALA A 104 11.99 1.63 3.36
N ASP A 105 13.06 1.78 4.11
CA ASP A 105 13.72 3.03 4.48
C ASP A 105 14.43 3.72 3.29
N GLN A 106 14.77 2.95 2.24
CA GLN A 106 15.50 3.42 1.07
C GLN A 106 14.60 3.72 -0.14
N VAL A 107 13.34 3.32 -0.10
CA VAL A 107 12.39 3.55 -1.20
C VAL A 107 11.83 4.95 -1.14
N VAL A 108 12.32 5.85 -1.98
CA VAL A 108 11.79 7.21 -2.11
C VAL A 108 10.41 7.18 -2.76
N LEU A 109 9.42 7.70 -2.06
CA LEU A 109 8.03 7.77 -2.52
C LEU A 109 7.75 9.06 -3.28
N LYS A 110 6.76 8.99 -4.18
CA LYS A 110 6.25 10.12 -4.97
C LYS A 110 4.76 10.32 -4.69
N ASP A 111 4.26 11.50 -4.95
CA ASP A 111 2.84 11.80 -4.83
C ASP A 111 1.99 10.83 -5.64
N GLY A 112 0.97 10.26 -4.99
CA GLY A 112 0.07 9.30 -5.59
C GLY A 112 0.51 7.84 -5.49
N ASP A 113 1.70 7.55 -4.96
CA ASP A 113 2.15 6.16 -4.76
C ASP A 113 1.21 5.40 -3.82
N GLU A 114 1.03 4.10 -4.12
CA GLU A 114 0.28 3.16 -3.31
C GLU A 114 1.25 2.23 -2.57
N VAL A 115 1.28 2.29 -1.24
CA VAL A 115 2.11 1.43 -0.39
C VAL A 115 1.24 0.35 0.23
N LEU A 116 1.55 -0.90 -0.07
CA LEU A 116 0.93 -2.08 0.53
C LEU A 116 1.94 -2.80 1.41
N TRP A 117 1.70 -2.84 2.72
CA TRP A 117 2.35 -3.77 3.63
C TRP A 117 1.50 -5.02 3.82
N TYR A 118 2.11 -6.21 3.77
CA TYR A 118 1.36 -7.46 3.94
C TYR A 118 2.18 -8.56 4.56
N TYR A 119 1.50 -9.42 5.31
CA TYR A 119 2.08 -10.63 5.85
C TYR A 119 2.10 -11.71 4.77
N ALA A 120 3.28 -12.18 4.42
CA ALA A 120 3.50 -13.19 3.39
C ALA A 120 4.05 -14.48 3.99
N THR A 121 3.67 -15.61 3.40
CA THR A 121 4.39 -16.89 3.54
C THR A 121 5.01 -17.19 2.18
N PHE A 122 6.32 -17.37 2.16
CA PHE A 122 7.07 -17.62 0.95
C PHE A 122 7.14 -19.13 0.68
N GLY A 123 6.87 -19.51 -0.56
CA GLY A 123 7.05 -20.87 -1.07
C GLY A 123 8.22 -20.93 -2.05
N ALA A 124 8.40 -22.09 -2.67
CA ALA A 124 9.46 -22.31 -3.67
C ALA A 124 9.33 -21.39 -4.91
N THR A 125 8.14 -20.85 -5.18
CA THR A 125 7.83 -19.99 -6.33
C THR A 125 7.76 -18.50 -5.99
N GLY A 126 8.21 -18.10 -4.79
CA GLY A 126 8.17 -16.70 -4.32
C GLY A 126 7.02 -16.39 -3.38
N GLY A 127 6.70 -15.12 -3.25
CA GLY A 127 5.63 -14.60 -2.40
C GLY A 127 4.23 -14.72 -3.01
N PRO A 128 3.19 -14.49 -2.22
CA PRO A 128 1.81 -14.50 -2.71
C PRO A 128 1.54 -13.34 -3.67
N LYS A 129 0.72 -13.56 -4.69
CA LYS A 129 0.19 -12.45 -5.50
C LYS A 129 -0.62 -11.52 -4.63
N THR A 130 -0.66 -10.24 -4.98
CA THR A 130 -1.47 -9.23 -4.29
C THR A 130 -2.62 -8.77 -5.19
N LEU A 131 -3.83 -8.71 -4.64
CA LEU A 131 -5.01 -8.30 -5.39
C LEU A 131 -5.24 -6.79 -5.30
N SER A 132 -5.70 -6.20 -6.40
CA SER A 132 -6.25 -4.85 -6.46
C SER A 132 -7.66 -4.90 -7.01
N LEU A 133 -8.57 -4.12 -6.42
CA LEU A 133 -9.95 -3.98 -6.84
C LEU A 133 -10.22 -2.54 -7.28
N LYS A 134 -10.79 -2.39 -8.47
CA LYS A 134 -11.20 -1.09 -9.02
C LYS A 134 -12.66 -1.15 -9.48
N ALA A 135 -13.40 -0.08 -9.22
CA ALA A 135 -14.71 0.11 -9.83
C ALA A 135 -14.55 0.28 -11.36
N ALA A 136 -15.40 -0.39 -12.14
CA ALA A 136 -15.33 -0.39 -13.61
C ALA A 136 -16.59 0.23 -14.24
N ALA A 137 -17.77 -0.05 -13.70
CA ALA A 137 -19.06 0.52 -14.08
C ALA A 137 -20.01 0.39 -12.90
N ALA A 138 -21.25 0.83 -13.02
CA ALA A 138 -22.24 0.72 -11.95
C ALA A 138 -22.31 -0.71 -11.41
N ASN A 139 -21.96 -0.88 -10.13
CA ASN A 139 -21.94 -2.15 -9.42
C ASN A 139 -21.07 -3.26 -10.07
N CYS A 140 -20.16 -2.91 -10.96
CA CYS A 140 -19.20 -3.85 -11.56
C CYS A 140 -17.77 -3.46 -11.16
N TYR A 141 -16.93 -4.46 -10.94
CA TYR A 141 -15.58 -4.33 -10.43
C TYR A 141 -14.60 -5.17 -11.22
N THR A 142 -13.37 -4.67 -11.36
CA THR A 142 -12.27 -5.41 -11.96
C THR A 142 -11.26 -5.76 -10.89
N VAL A 143 -10.87 -7.03 -10.83
CA VAL A 143 -9.84 -7.55 -9.92
C VAL A 143 -8.61 -7.88 -10.75
N SER A 144 -7.48 -7.30 -10.37
CA SER A 144 -6.16 -7.61 -10.92
C SER A 144 -5.29 -8.27 -9.86
N ALA A 145 -4.45 -9.21 -10.26
CA ALA A 145 -3.44 -9.85 -9.42
C ALA A 145 -2.05 -9.42 -9.87
N PHE A 146 -1.24 -8.92 -8.94
CA PHE A 146 0.13 -8.46 -9.17
C PHE A 146 1.12 -9.48 -8.62
N ASP A 147 2.14 -9.83 -9.40
CA ASP A 147 3.32 -10.55 -8.94
C ASP A 147 4.33 -9.62 -8.24
N ASP A 148 5.50 -10.15 -7.87
CA ASP A 148 6.52 -9.36 -7.17
C ASP A 148 7.23 -8.36 -8.09
N ALA A 149 7.25 -8.61 -9.40
CA ALA A 149 7.79 -7.66 -10.39
C ALA A 149 6.80 -6.52 -10.73
N GLY A 150 5.57 -6.53 -10.15
CA GLY A 150 4.54 -5.55 -10.46
C GLY A 150 3.76 -5.85 -11.75
N LYS A 151 4.02 -7.00 -12.40
CA LYS A 151 3.24 -7.41 -13.56
C LYS A 151 1.84 -7.82 -13.11
N SER A 152 0.83 -7.19 -13.69
CA SER A 152 -0.58 -7.47 -13.39
C SER A 152 -1.23 -8.35 -14.44
N ALA A 153 -2.16 -9.19 -13.99
CA ALA A 153 -3.05 -9.97 -14.84
C ALA A 153 -4.48 -9.95 -14.25
N PRO A 154 -5.52 -10.18 -15.07
CA PRO A 154 -6.87 -10.37 -14.58
C PRO A 154 -6.92 -11.51 -13.56
N ALA A 155 -7.51 -11.26 -12.39
CA ALA A 155 -7.71 -12.29 -11.37
C ALA A 155 -8.97 -13.10 -11.68
N ALA A 156 -8.90 -13.99 -12.65
CA ALA A 156 -10.00 -14.89 -13.00
C ALA A 156 -10.32 -15.83 -11.83
N GLY A 157 -11.61 -16.02 -11.55
CA GLY A 157 -12.08 -16.90 -10.49
C GLY A 157 -11.92 -16.35 -9.06
N ALA A 158 -11.44 -15.13 -8.91
CA ALA A 158 -11.42 -14.45 -7.61
C ALA A 158 -12.84 -14.24 -7.09
N GLN A 159 -13.00 -14.18 -5.76
CA GLN A 159 -14.27 -13.92 -5.10
C GLN A 159 -14.38 -12.45 -4.72
N VAL A 160 -15.31 -11.73 -5.32
CA VAL A 160 -15.72 -10.38 -4.92
C VAL A 160 -16.82 -10.53 -3.87
N GLN A 161 -16.61 -9.93 -2.69
CA GLN A 161 -17.54 -10.02 -1.57
C GLN A 161 -18.11 -8.64 -1.22
N VAL A 162 -19.41 -8.59 -1.01
CA VAL A 162 -20.15 -7.41 -0.56
C VAL A 162 -21.47 -7.85 0.10
N ASP A 163 -21.85 -7.21 1.19
CA ASP A 163 -23.11 -7.45 1.93
C ASP A 163 -23.38 -8.96 2.19
N GLY A 164 -22.32 -9.69 2.59
CA GLY A 164 -22.38 -11.13 2.88
C GLY A 164 -22.46 -12.03 1.64
N ARG A 165 -22.58 -11.48 0.43
CA ARG A 165 -22.66 -12.22 -0.84
C ARG A 165 -21.29 -12.34 -1.50
N LYS A 166 -21.11 -13.39 -2.30
CA LYS A 166 -19.88 -13.72 -3.02
C LYS A 166 -20.16 -13.85 -4.52
N TYR A 167 -19.35 -13.19 -5.32
CA TYR A 167 -19.45 -13.20 -6.78
C TYR A 167 -18.10 -13.59 -7.36
N LYS A 168 -18.10 -14.53 -8.31
CA LYS A 168 -16.88 -15.00 -8.94
C LYS A 168 -16.54 -14.12 -10.13
N THR A 169 -15.26 -13.70 -10.25
CA THR A 169 -14.80 -12.96 -11.43
C THR A 169 -14.74 -13.85 -12.66
N ALA A 170 -15.10 -13.29 -13.81
CA ALA A 170 -14.93 -13.92 -15.12
C ALA A 170 -13.44 -13.99 -15.54
N ALA A 171 -13.14 -14.55 -16.71
CA ALA A 171 -11.78 -14.68 -17.24
C ALA A 171 -11.04 -13.33 -17.36
N ASN A 172 -11.74 -12.24 -17.59
CA ASN A 172 -11.21 -10.88 -17.66
C ASN A 172 -11.06 -10.20 -16.27
N GLY A 173 -11.23 -10.94 -15.18
CA GLY A 173 -11.16 -10.42 -13.82
C GLY A 173 -12.37 -9.59 -13.37
N ARG A 174 -13.44 -9.52 -14.15
CA ARG A 174 -14.62 -8.68 -13.85
C ARG A 174 -15.71 -9.46 -13.13
N ALA A 175 -16.36 -8.81 -12.17
CA ALA A 175 -17.59 -9.27 -11.52
C ALA A 175 -18.57 -8.10 -11.36
N CYS A 176 -19.86 -8.34 -11.59
CA CYS A 176 -20.94 -7.39 -11.29
C CYS A 176 -21.76 -7.92 -10.13
N VAL A 177 -21.95 -7.10 -9.08
CA VAL A 177 -22.50 -7.55 -7.79
C VAL A 177 -23.93 -7.06 -7.54
N GLY A 178 -24.49 -6.28 -8.47
CA GLY A 178 -25.79 -5.64 -8.27
C GLY A 178 -25.74 -4.47 -7.29
N ARG A 179 -26.91 -3.95 -6.93
CA ARG A 179 -27.02 -2.85 -5.97
C ARG A 179 -26.56 -3.33 -4.58
N HIS A 180 -25.70 -2.57 -3.92
CA HIS A 180 -25.15 -2.86 -2.61
C HIS A 180 -24.91 -1.57 -1.80
N VAL A 181 -24.66 -1.71 -0.50
CA VAL A 181 -24.39 -0.61 0.43
C VAL A 181 -23.00 -0.73 1.05
N GLY A 182 -22.55 -1.95 1.28
CA GLY A 182 -21.29 -2.26 1.96
C GLY A 182 -20.06 -2.07 1.07
N LEU A 183 -18.90 -2.16 1.69
CA LEU A 183 -17.61 -2.16 1.02
C LEU A 183 -17.42 -3.45 0.22
N VAL A 184 -16.94 -3.30 -1.00
CA VAL A 184 -16.63 -4.40 -1.91
C VAL A 184 -15.16 -4.75 -1.76
N ARG A 185 -14.84 -6.06 -1.67
CA ARG A 185 -13.48 -6.55 -1.53
C ARG A 185 -13.29 -7.86 -2.29
N ALA A 186 -12.09 -8.09 -2.82
CA ALA A 186 -11.77 -9.32 -3.55
C ALA A 186 -10.80 -10.21 -2.77
N TYR A 187 -10.99 -11.53 -2.94
CA TYR A 187 -10.22 -12.60 -2.32
C TYR A 187 -9.89 -13.67 -3.37
N ALA A 188 -8.72 -14.26 -3.25
CA ALA A 188 -8.35 -15.47 -3.99
C ALA A 188 -7.47 -16.35 -3.12
N VAL A 189 -7.53 -17.66 -3.36
CA VAL A 189 -6.70 -18.64 -2.62
C VAL A 189 -5.23 -18.34 -2.91
N GLY A 190 -4.41 -18.31 -1.87
CA GLY A 190 -2.96 -18.05 -1.98
C GLY A 190 -2.59 -16.62 -2.37
N ALA A 191 -3.53 -15.68 -2.35
CA ALA A 191 -3.26 -14.28 -2.65
C ALA A 191 -3.59 -13.37 -1.44
N VAL A 192 -2.90 -12.24 -1.37
CA VAL A 192 -3.24 -11.15 -0.45
C VAL A 192 -4.52 -10.48 -0.94
N ARG A 193 -5.46 -10.25 -0.03
CA ARG A 193 -6.73 -9.58 -0.31
C ARG A 193 -6.56 -8.25 -1.04
N SER A 194 -7.56 -7.83 -1.79
CA SER A 194 -7.56 -6.50 -2.40
C SER A 194 -7.77 -5.38 -1.37
N ASN A 195 -7.58 -4.14 -1.80
CA ASN A 195 -8.23 -2.99 -1.18
C ASN A 195 -9.76 -3.16 -1.19
N ALA A 196 -10.44 -2.46 -0.31
CA ALA A 196 -11.89 -2.30 -0.37
C ALA A 196 -12.25 -1.01 -1.13
N VAL A 197 -13.38 -1.03 -1.81
CA VAL A 197 -13.99 0.14 -2.47
C VAL A 197 -15.47 0.24 -2.08
N LYS A 198 -16.00 1.46 -2.13
CA LYS A 198 -17.42 1.72 -1.88
C LYS A 198 -18.16 1.89 -3.19
#